data_08762da9701f7b1b6865fc4e2bf5fcd9
#
_entry.id   08762da9701f7b1b6865fc4e2bf5fcd9
#
_cell.length_a   1.000
_cell.length_b   1.000
_cell.length_c   1.000
_cell.angle_alpha   90.00
_cell.angle_beta   90.00
_cell.angle_gamma   90.00
#
_symmetry.space_group_name_H-M   'P 1'
#
loop_
_entity.id
_entity.type
_entity.pdbx_description
1 polymer ?
#
loop_
_entity_poly.entity_id
_entity_poly.type
_entity_poly.pdbx_seq_one_letter_code
_entity_poly.pdbx_strand_id
1 'polypeptide(L)'
;MIRNILFVNLCFLLFSVQGEVVIRQEKIESVGLFKNGIAVIKSSIAIDKNGIYSLEDLPLPVHGTFWIESDARVITRVISKEVEVPLAQKHLLQYHKIINGRDVVVSLKNKQEISGKVISLKGKQEWSTNYQPQRNPYFNFNNNSLNLPQNVIMLKNENGQVIINTSEISHIVVRGEIAKIKVKKQVMMFDVKGASKESKIFISYLTKGAAWMPSYNFNVKGSVLKIQQKAALKNEWRDFTNAEVFLISGFPSIKYAHIDSPLTNSSLSSFFTQLNSARGNNSQSSLITQNTISFNRAPNADSDRKLVLKGESNDIYYHSIGRISMKDGESMALQTAAGKGAYKRIVQWTVKKKNYSSYEMQQSPDLGKDIAWDALSFKNPFAFPMTTAPVIVSSNGKFVGQQMSYFINSKADAIVKVTKALSVDVEHNAYERGDVKRQRIYIFGSKCEKITYQGQMNITNHRVEDIELFMTCEFNGELIDAGYKPAKKLLTDGGRYNRKTQLKWKIRVKGGSKLTVKYQYTSIK
;
A
#
# COMPACT_ATOMS: atom_id res chain seq x y z
N MET A 1 74.31 -31.19 -34.05
CA MET A 1 73.67 -30.51 -32.90
C MET A 1 72.21 -30.43 -33.15
N ILE A 2 71.46 -31.38 -32.71
CA ILE A 2 70.00 -31.44 -32.89
C ILE A 2 69.39 -31.17 -31.49
N ARG A 3 68.65 -30.08 -31.37
CA ARG A 3 68.00 -29.66 -30.13
C ARG A 3 66.54 -30.10 -30.15
N ASN A 4 66.23 -31.14 -29.34
CA ASN A 4 64.88 -31.63 -29.12
C ASN A 4 64.08 -30.59 -28.32
N ILE A 5 62.96 -30.12 -28.87
CA ILE A 5 61.95 -29.32 -28.19
C ILE A 5 60.85 -30.30 -27.77
N LEU A 6 60.77 -30.53 -26.46
CA LEU A 6 59.70 -31.31 -25.84
C LEU A 6 58.46 -30.44 -25.69
N PHE A 7 57.40 -30.72 -26.48
CA PHE A 7 56.08 -30.13 -26.28
C PHE A 7 55.35 -30.85 -25.16
N VAL A 8 55.24 -30.22 -23.99
CA VAL A 8 54.37 -30.71 -22.91
C VAL A 8 52.95 -30.27 -23.21
N ASN A 9 52.13 -31.20 -23.70
CA ASN A 9 50.69 -31.01 -23.81
C ASN A 9 50.05 -31.02 -22.39
N LEU A 10 49.76 -29.82 -21.84
CA LEU A 10 49.02 -29.68 -20.61
C LEU A 10 47.52 -29.80 -20.92
N CYS A 11 47.00 -31.03 -20.88
CA CYS A 11 45.56 -31.29 -20.93
C CYS A 11 44.89 -30.70 -19.68
N PHE A 12 44.28 -29.54 -19.82
CA PHE A 12 43.32 -29.03 -18.83
C PHE A 12 42.08 -29.93 -18.85
N LEU A 13 42.06 -30.94 -18.01
CA LEU A 13 40.85 -31.67 -17.64
C LEU A 13 39.96 -30.72 -16.82
N LEU A 14 39.02 -30.02 -17.49
CA LEU A 14 37.89 -29.38 -16.88
C LEU A 14 36.97 -30.47 -16.30
N PHE A 15 37.26 -30.90 -15.08
CA PHE A 15 36.28 -31.62 -14.27
C PHE A 15 35.17 -30.64 -13.93
N SER A 16 34.09 -30.67 -14.70
CA SER A 16 32.80 -30.11 -14.23
C SER A 16 32.32 -31.07 -13.13
N VAL A 17 32.68 -30.75 -11.89
CA VAL A 17 32.02 -31.34 -10.73
C VAL A 17 30.60 -30.78 -10.74
N GLN A 18 29.71 -31.46 -11.44
CA GLN A 18 28.27 -31.27 -11.26
C GLN A 18 27.92 -31.80 -9.88
N GLY A 19 28.07 -30.97 -8.85
CA GLY A 19 27.61 -31.27 -7.50
C GLY A 19 26.12 -31.60 -7.54
N GLU A 20 25.71 -32.63 -6.83
CA GLU A 20 24.30 -32.97 -6.65
C GLU A 20 23.53 -31.77 -6.11
N VAL A 21 22.46 -31.39 -6.79
CA VAL A 21 21.60 -30.24 -6.40
C VAL A 21 20.64 -30.73 -5.33
N VAL A 22 20.77 -30.20 -4.13
CA VAL A 22 19.87 -30.52 -3.01
C VAL A 22 18.70 -29.55 -2.99
N ILE A 23 17.47 -30.05 -3.22
CA ILE A 23 16.25 -29.25 -3.11
C ILE A 23 15.96 -29.01 -1.64
N ARG A 24 15.73 -27.78 -1.24
CA ARG A 24 15.36 -27.37 0.11
C ARG A 24 14.06 -26.60 0.12
N GLN A 25 13.34 -26.71 1.23
CA GLN A 25 12.19 -25.89 1.51
C GLN A 25 12.61 -24.72 2.41
N GLU A 26 12.08 -23.56 2.12
CA GLU A 26 12.25 -22.36 2.92
C GLU A 26 11.31 -22.44 4.14
N LYS A 27 11.85 -22.24 5.33
CA LYS A 27 11.05 -22.09 6.54
C LYS A 27 10.81 -20.61 6.80
N ILE A 28 9.55 -20.20 6.81
CA ILE A 28 9.19 -18.82 7.16
C ILE A 28 9.32 -18.66 8.68
N GLU A 29 10.26 -17.84 9.11
CA GLU A 29 10.53 -17.58 10.52
C GLU A 29 9.61 -16.47 11.05
N SER A 30 9.47 -15.37 10.29
CA SER A 30 8.57 -14.29 10.65
C SER A 30 7.95 -13.58 9.46
N VAL A 31 6.75 -13.01 9.68
CA VAL A 31 5.98 -12.21 8.73
C VAL A 31 5.57 -10.92 9.40
N GLY A 32 6.11 -9.79 8.95
CA GLY A 32 5.72 -8.46 9.41
C GLY A 32 4.71 -7.84 8.46
N LEU A 33 3.48 -7.63 8.88
CA LEU A 33 2.40 -7.13 8.05
C LEU A 33 2.23 -5.63 8.19
N PHE A 34 2.31 -4.89 7.07
CA PHE A 34 1.91 -3.50 6.99
C PHE A 34 0.44 -3.37 6.58
N LYS A 35 -0.12 -2.17 6.75
CA LYS A 35 -1.51 -1.86 6.36
C LYS A 35 -1.71 -1.60 4.87
N ASN A 36 -0.64 -1.48 4.11
CA ASN A 36 -0.64 -1.11 2.69
C ASN A 36 -0.45 -2.29 1.72
N GLY A 37 -0.58 -3.53 2.19
CA GLY A 37 -0.40 -4.72 1.36
C GLY A 37 1.04 -5.17 1.17
N ILE A 38 1.98 -4.57 1.90
CA ILE A 38 3.38 -4.98 1.93
C ILE A 38 3.64 -5.79 3.19
N ALA A 39 4.49 -6.80 3.07
CA ALA A 39 4.96 -7.60 4.20
C ALA A 39 6.49 -7.69 4.21
N VAL A 40 7.07 -7.73 5.42
CA VAL A 40 8.47 -8.08 5.66
C VAL A 40 8.55 -9.57 5.91
N ILE A 41 9.31 -10.27 5.13
CA ILE A 41 9.50 -11.71 5.28
C ILE A 41 10.91 -11.95 5.80
N LYS A 42 11.00 -12.82 6.79
CA LYS A 42 12.27 -13.45 7.19
C LYS A 42 12.10 -14.96 7.14
N SER A 43 13.00 -15.61 6.47
CA SER A 43 12.98 -17.06 6.30
C SER A 43 14.38 -17.64 6.46
N SER A 44 14.43 -18.96 6.62
CA SER A 44 15.68 -19.70 6.72
C SER A 44 15.66 -20.97 5.88
N ILE A 45 16.84 -21.35 5.39
CA ILE A 45 17.10 -22.61 4.71
C ILE A 45 18.22 -23.31 5.46
N ALA A 46 17.98 -24.53 5.92
CA ALA A 46 19.01 -25.35 6.55
C ALA A 46 20.00 -25.87 5.50
N ILE A 47 21.27 -25.68 5.76
CA ILE A 47 22.38 -26.20 4.96
C ILE A 47 23.31 -26.99 5.88
N ASP A 48 23.72 -28.19 5.45
CA ASP A 48 24.48 -29.16 6.27
C ASP A 48 25.91 -29.41 5.78
N LYS A 49 26.18 -29.03 4.54
CA LYS A 49 27.49 -29.24 3.89
C LYS A 49 27.71 -28.27 2.73
N ASN A 50 28.92 -28.22 2.23
CA ASN A 50 29.22 -27.53 0.98
C ASN A 50 28.48 -28.20 -0.19
N GLY A 51 27.95 -27.38 -1.11
CA GLY A 51 27.21 -27.92 -2.25
C GLY A 51 26.30 -26.88 -2.90
N ILE A 52 25.50 -27.37 -3.84
CA ILE A 52 24.52 -26.57 -4.54
C ILE A 52 23.13 -26.88 -4.00
N TYR A 53 22.45 -25.88 -3.47
CA TYR A 53 21.10 -25.99 -2.97
C TYR A 53 20.15 -25.26 -3.92
N SER A 54 18.91 -25.72 -4.08
CA SER A 54 17.89 -25.06 -4.87
C SER A 54 16.63 -24.81 -4.07
N LEU A 55 16.05 -23.63 -4.28
CA LEU A 55 14.75 -23.23 -3.80
C LEU A 55 13.81 -23.10 -5.00
N GLU A 56 12.76 -23.93 -5.03
CA GLU A 56 11.83 -23.97 -6.15
C GLU A 56 10.75 -22.89 -6.08
N ASP A 57 10.37 -22.48 -4.87
CA ASP A 57 9.42 -21.39 -4.65
C ASP A 57 10.17 -20.06 -4.53
N LEU A 58 10.29 -19.40 -5.68
CA LEU A 58 11.06 -18.19 -5.80
C LEU A 58 10.43 -17.04 -5.00
N PRO A 59 11.17 -16.36 -4.10
CA PRO A 59 10.71 -15.13 -3.48
C PRO A 59 10.40 -14.07 -4.53
N LEU A 60 9.37 -13.27 -4.30
CA LEU A 60 9.01 -12.11 -5.14
C LEU A 60 9.28 -10.80 -4.39
N PRO A 61 10.56 -10.39 -4.27
CA PRO A 61 10.92 -9.23 -3.49
C PRO A 61 10.65 -7.92 -4.21
N VAL A 62 10.31 -6.90 -3.45
CA VAL A 62 10.38 -5.51 -3.87
C VAL A 62 11.83 -5.14 -4.20
N HIS A 63 12.04 -4.33 -5.22
CA HIS A 63 13.37 -3.92 -5.67
C HIS A 63 14.23 -3.35 -4.53
N GLY A 64 15.47 -3.85 -4.43
CA GLY A 64 16.45 -3.40 -3.45
C GLY A 64 16.26 -3.91 -2.02
N THR A 65 15.30 -4.83 -1.78
CA THR A 65 15.00 -5.31 -0.41
C THR A 65 15.38 -6.76 -0.15
N PHE A 66 15.89 -7.47 -1.14
CA PHE A 66 16.30 -8.87 -0.99
C PHE A 66 17.71 -8.98 -0.44
N TRP A 67 17.84 -9.59 0.72
CA TRP A 67 19.11 -9.80 1.41
C TRP A 67 19.28 -11.24 1.86
N ILE A 68 20.51 -11.72 1.80
CA ILE A 68 20.91 -13.05 2.24
C ILE A 68 22.00 -12.87 3.28
N GLU A 69 21.85 -13.57 4.40
CA GLU A 69 22.82 -13.65 5.48
C GLU A 69 23.12 -15.12 5.76
N SER A 70 24.39 -15.48 5.91
CA SER A 70 24.85 -16.82 6.26
C SER A 70 26.23 -16.73 6.89
N ASP A 71 26.55 -17.69 7.77
CA ASP A 71 27.91 -17.93 8.26
C ASP A 71 28.82 -18.56 7.21
N ALA A 72 28.24 -19.18 6.17
CA ALA A 72 28.94 -19.74 5.02
C ALA A 72 29.01 -18.72 3.87
N ARG A 73 29.97 -18.89 2.96
CA ARG A 73 30.01 -18.11 1.71
C ARG A 73 28.92 -18.64 0.76
N VAL A 74 27.99 -17.78 0.38
CA VAL A 74 26.86 -18.12 -0.48
C VAL A 74 26.90 -17.26 -1.74
N ILE A 75 26.83 -17.91 -2.91
CA ILE A 75 26.60 -17.24 -4.20
C ILE A 75 25.20 -17.63 -4.68
N THR A 76 24.36 -16.65 -4.92
CA THR A 76 22.97 -16.84 -5.36
C THR A 76 22.83 -16.59 -6.84
N ARG A 77 22.12 -17.49 -7.53
CA ARG A 77 21.76 -17.37 -8.94
C ARG A 77 20.30 -17.72 -9.14
N VAL A 78 19.62 -17.03 -10.02
CA VAL A 78 18.30 -17.42 -10.51
C VAL A 78 18.44 -17.95 -11.92
N ILE A 79 18.04 -19.19 -12.13
CA ILE A 79 18.12 -19.86 -13.43
C ILE A 79 16.74 -20.31 -13.89
N SER A 80 16.54 -20.38 -15.21
CA SER A 80 15.33 -20.94 -15.80
C SER A 80 15.56 -22.43 -16.07
N LYS A 81 14.77 -23.28 -15.42
CA LYS A 81 14.84 -24.75 -15.56
C LYS A 81 13.52 -25.27 -16.13
N GLU A 82 13.58 -26.24 -17.03
CA GLU A 82 12.39 -26.98 -17.44
C GLU A 82 12.03 -27.99 -16.37
N VAL A 83 10.79 -27.94 -15.88
CA VAL A 83 10.24 -28.87 -14.89
C VAL A 83 8.95 -29.47 -15.42
N GLU A 84 8.72 -30.74 -15.10
CA GLU A 84 7.46 -31.40 -15.40
C GLU A 84 6.45 -31.09 -14.28
N VAL A 85 5.31 -30.53 -14.67
CA VAL A 85 4.21 -30.26 -13.73
C VAL A 85 2.94 -30.98 -14.18
N PRO A 86 2.03 -31.33 -13.27
CA PRO A 86 0.73 -31.86 -13.64
C PRO A 86 -0.04 -30.89 -14.53
N LEU A 87 -0.78 -31.41 -15.50
CA LEU A 87 -1.65 -30.58 -16.35
C LEU A 87 -2.76 -29.95 -15.48
N ALA A 88 -2.86 -28.63 -15.50
CA ALA A 88 -3.90 -27.89 -14.81
C ALA A 88 -4.68 -27.00 -15.82
N GLN A 89 -5.90 -26.62 -15.49
CA GLN A 89 -6.76 -25.82 -16.36
C GLN A 89 -6.09 -24.54 -16.89
N LYS A 90 -5.29 -23.86 -16.06
CA LYS A 90 -4.53 -22.66 -16.46
C LYS A 90 -3.58 -22.90 -17.63
N HIS A 91 -3.11 -24.13 -17.81
CA HIS A 91 -2.20 -24.49 -18.88
C HIS A 91 -2.89 -24.63 -20.22
N LEU A 92 -4.20 -24.90 -20.23
CA LEU A 92 -4.99 -25.04 -21.46
C LEU A 92 -5.04 -23.77 -22.28
N LEU A 93 -4.84 -22.59 -21.68
CA LEU A 93 -4.70 -21.31 -22.40
C LEU A 93 -3.46 -21.29 -23.32
N GLN A 94 -2.49 -22.16 -23.08
CA GLN A 94 -1.27 -22.31 -23.87
C GLN A 94 -1.22 -23.70 -24.54
N TYR A 95 -2.36 -24.19 -25.03
CA TYR A 95 -2.51 -25.54 -25.59
C TYR A 95 -1.47 -25.87 -26.68
N HIS A 96 -1.03 -24.88 -27.47
CA HIS A 96 0.03 -25.04 -28.47
C HIS A 96 1.36 -25.58 -27.91
N LYS A 97 1.69 -25.26 -26.63
CA LYS A 97 2.87 -25.82 -25.94
C LYS A 97 2.63 -27.25 -25.50
N ILE A 98 1.38 -27.58 -25.17
CA ILE A 98 1.00 -28.88 -24.68
C ILE A 98 1.03 -29.91 -25.81
N ILE A 99 0.52 -29.55 -26.99
CA ILE A 99 0.42 -30.45 -28.14
C ILE A 99 1.67 -30.48 -29.02
N ASN A 100 2.65 -29.61 -28.78
CA ASN A 100 3.88 -29.54 -29.55
C ASN A 100 4.65 -30.88 -29.54
N GLY A 101 5.03 -31.36 -30.72
CA GLY A 101 5.73 -32.63 -30.91
C GLY A 101 4.85 -33.87 -30.74
N ARG A 102 3.53 -33.71 -30.58
CA ARG A 102 2.57 -34.82 -30.43
C ARG A 102 1.81 -35.09 -31.72
N ASP A 103 1.33 -36.33 -31.85
CA ASP A 103 0.45 -36.72 -32.92
C ASP A 103 -0.99 -36.30 -32.57
N VAL A 104 -1.61 -35.55 -33.46
CA VAL A 104 -2.96 -35.00 -33.29
C VAL A 104 -3.83 -35.25 -34.51
N VAL A 105 -5.13 -35.21 -34.28
CA VAL A 105 -6.13 -35.09 -35.33
C VAL A 105 -6.82 -33.75 -35.17
N VAL A 106 -6.70 -32.89 -36.14
CA VAL A 106 -7.30 -31.56 -36.18
C VAL A 106 -8.58 -31.63 -37.05
N SER A 107 -9.73 -31.38 -36.44
CA SER A 107 -11.00 -31.28 -37.13
C SER A 107 -11.30 -29.81 -37.43
N LEU A 108 -11.52 -29.50 -38.70
CA LEU A 108 -11.85 -28.16 -39.18
C LEU A 108 -13.36 -27.91 -39.12
N LYS A 109 -13.76 -26.65 -39.16
CA LYS A 109 -15.19 -26.24 -39.19
C LYS A 109 -15.97 -26.79 -40.39
N ASN A 110 -15.27 -27.04 -41.49
CA ASN A 110 -15.82 -27.67 -42.70
C ASN A 110 -15.94 -29.20 -42.60
N LYS A 111 -15.71 -29.79 -41.40
CA LYS A 111 -15.71 -31.22 -41.11
C LYS A 111 -14.56 -32.03 -41.74
N GLN A 112 -13.57 -31.39 -42.32
CA GLN A 112 -12.33 -32.04 -42.77
C GLN A 112 -11.44 -32.36 -41.60
N GLU A 113 -10.85 -33.55 -41.59
CA GLU A 113 -9.88 -33.99 -40.57
C GLU A 113 -8.48 -34.07 -41.15
N ILE A 114 -7.51 -33.54 -40.41
CA ILE A 114 -6.11 -33.54 -40.78
C ILE A 114 -5.30 -34.16 -39.64
N SER A 115 -4.70 -35.29 -39.88
CA SER A 115 -3.83 -35.96 -38.93
C SER A 115 -2.36 -35.59 -39.18
N GLY A 116 -1.62 -35.46 -38.12
CA GLY A 116 -0.17 -35.19 -38.23
C GLY A 116 0.48 -34.88 -36.89
N LYS A 117 1.81 -34.76 -36.94
CA LYS A 117 2.60 -34.38 -35.78
C LYS A 117 2.74 -32.87 -35.73
N VAL A 118 2.43 -32.27 -34.61
CA VAL A 118 2.57 -30.81 -34.41
C VAL A 118 4.04 -30.41 -34.41
N ILE A 119 4.40 -29.46 -35.24
CA ILE A 119 5.74 -28.89 -35.30
C ILE A 119 5.74 -27.48 -34.72
N SER A 120 6.60 -27.23 -33.72
CA SER A 120 6.87 -25.87 -33.25
C SER A 120 7.80 -25.17 -34.23
N LEU A 121 7.37 -24.03 -34.75
CA LEU A 121 8.28 -23.12 -35.40
C LEU A 121 9.26 -22.57 -34.35
N LYS A 122 10.52 -23.00 -34.41
CA LYS A 122 11.62 -22.40 -33.63
C LYS A 122 11.93 -21.02 -34.20
N GLY A 123 11.08 -20.05 -33.93
CA GLY A 123 11.36 -18.64 -34.16
C GLY A 123 11.57 -17.96 -32.82
N LYS A 124 12.66 -17.23 -32.65
CA LYS A 124 12.74 -16.20 -31.61
C LYS A 124 11.68 -15.14 -31.93
N GLN A 125 10.47 -15.35 -31.43
CA GLN A 125 9.44 -14.31 -31.49
C GLN A 125 9.57 -13.44 -30.26
N GLU A 126 10.65 -12.69 -30.17
CA GLU A 126 10.73 -11.44 -29.42
C GLU A 126 10.38 -10.26 -30.35
N TRP A 127 9.18 -10.26 -30.89
CA TRP A 127 8.60 -9.02 -31.33
C TRP A 127 7.89 -8.44 -30.13
N SER A 128 8.59 -7.64 -29.33
CA SER A 128 7.98 -6.80 -28.32
C SER A 128 7.07 -5.81 -29.04
N THR A 129 5.77 -6.04 -28.99
CA THR A 129 4.72 -5.14 -29.46
C THR A 129 4.59 -3.86 -28.61
N ASN A 130 5.67 -3.40 -27.99
CA ASN A 130 5.70 -2.18 -27.18
C ASN A 130 6.41 -1.00 -27.87
N TYR A 131 6.60 -1.05 -29.18
CA TYR A 131 6.87 0.18 -29.91
C TYR A 131 5.53 0.79 -30.30
N GLN A 132 4.91 1.56 -29.42
CA GLN A 132 3.93 2.56 -29.81
C GLN A 132 4.73 3.73 -30.38
N PRO A 133 4.73 3.97 -31.70
CA PRO A 133 5.21 5.22 -32.22
C PRO A 133 4.34 6.32 -31.62
N GLN A 134 4.97 7.36 -31.06
CA GLN A 134 4.25 8.55 -30.64
C GLN A 134 3.32 8.95 -31.78
N ARG A 135 2.02 8.95 -31.53
CA ARG A 135 1.02 9.42 -32.48
C ARG A 135 1.31 10.87 -32.78
N ASN A 136 1.95 11.10 -33.92
CA ASN A 136 2.01 12.41 -34.53
C ASN A 136 0.63 12.63 -35.18
N PRO A 137 -0.18 13.61 -34.75
CA PRO A 137 -1.56 13.77 -35.23
C PRO A 137 -1.67 14.22 -36.70
N TYR A 138 -0.55 14.42 -37.39
CA TYR A 138 -0.53 14.97 -38.74
C TYR A 138 -0.16 13.98 -39.85
N PHE A 139 0.08 12.71 -39.54
CA PHE A 139 0.37 11.70 -40.59
C PHE A 139 -0.50 10.46 -40.40
N ASN A 140 -1.58 10.40 -41.19
CA ASN A 140 -2.38 9.21 -41.41
C ASN A 140 -1.64 8.31 -42.41
N PHE A 141 -0.70 7.48 -41.95
CA PHE A 141 -0.27 6.34 -42.74
C PHE A 141 -1.26 5.21 -42.52
N ASN A 142 -2.06 4.92 -43.54
CA ASN A 142 -2.75 3.64 -43.71
C ASN A 142 -1.67 2.55 -43.80
N ASN A 143 -1.19 2.09 -42.65
CA ASN A 143 -0.44 0.85 -42.58
C ASN A 143 -1.44 -0.30 -42.77
N ASN A 144 -1.65 -0.69 -44.03
CA ASN A 144 -1.96 -2.06 -44.36
C ASN A 144 -0.73 -2.93 -43.97
N SER A 145 -0.49 -3.06 -42.64
CA SER A 145 0.37 -4.11 -42.13
C SER A 145 -0.36 -5.40 -42.49
N LEU A 146 0.22 -6.19 -43.35
CA LEU A 146 -0.13 -7.59 -43.56
C LEU A 146 -0.17 -8.23 -42.17
N ASN A 147 -1.38 -8.33 -41.59
CA ASN A 147 -1.63 -9.14 -40.43
C ASN A 147 -1.39 -10.60 -40.81
N LEU A 148 -0.13 -11.02 -40.76
CA LEU A 148 0.18 -12.44 -40.77
C LEU A 148 -0.61 -13.04 -39.61
N PRO A 149 -1.40 -14.08 -39.84
CA PRO A 149 -2.23 -14.67 -38.81
C PRO A 149 -1.30 -15.18 -37.70
N GLN A 150 -1.35 -14.53 -36.55
CA GLN A 150 -0.58 -14.92 -35.35
C GLN A 150 -1.00 -16.28 -34.80
N ASN A 151 -2.04 -16.88 -35.35
CA ASN A 151 -2.69 -18.07 -34.87
C ASN A 151 -2.68 -19.16 -35.96
N VAL A 152 -1.53 -19.82 -36.12
CA VAL A 152 -1.43 -20.98 -37.01
C VAL A 152 -0.85 -22.19 -36.26
N ILE A 153 -1.30 -23.37 -36.60
CA ILE A 153 -0.71 -24.65 -36.23
C ILE A 153 -0.08 -25.25 -37.49
N MET A 154 1.12 -25.80 -37.34
CA MET A 154 1.79 -26.55 -38.39
C MET A 154 1.83 -28.02 -38.02
N LEU A 155 1.33 -28.86 -38.92
CA LEU A 155 1.37 -30.31 -38.82
C LEU A 155 2.31 -30.88 -39.88
N LYS A 156 3.10 -31.88 -39.52
CA LYS A 156 3.86 -32.72 -40.45
C LYS A 156 3.10 -34.07 -40.59
N ASN A 157 2.77 -34.44 -41.80
CA ASN A 157 2.19 -35.73 -42.17
C ASN A 157 2.94 -36.38 -43.36
N GLU A 158 2.45 -37.46 -43.86
CA GLU A 158 3.06 -38.20 -45.00
C GLU A 158 3.09 -37.35 -46.28
N ASN A 159 2.17 -36.41 -46.43
CA ASN A 159 2.04 -35.54 -47.61
C ASN A 159 2.87 -34.24 -47.49
N GLY A 160 3.59 -34.04 -46.37
CA GLY A 160 4.40 -32.86 -46.15
C GLY A 160 4.03 -32.07 -44.89
N GLN A 161 4.10 -30.73 -45.01
CA GLN A 161 3.79 -29.81 -43.90
C GLN A 161 2.50 -29.04 -44.21
N VAL A 162 1.52 -29.11 -43.32
CA VAL A 162 0.25 -28.40 -43.46
C VAL A 162 0.17 -27.30 -42.42
N ILE A 163 -0.10 -26.07 -42.88
CA ILE A 163 -0.31 -24.91 -42.03
C ILE A 163 -1.81 -24.65 -41.92
N ILE A 164 -2.34 -24.64 -40.70
CA ILE A 164 -3.76 -24.49 -40.42
C ILE A 164 -3.94 -23.22 -39.59
N ASN A 165 -4.85 -22.34 -40.03
CA ASN A 165 -5.28 -21.21 -39.22
C ASN A 165 -6.13 -21.73 -38.03
N THR A 166 -5.78 -21.34 -36.81
CA THR A 166 -6.52 -21.81 -35.61
C THR A 166 -7.97 -21.36 -35.59
N SER A 167 -8.32 -20.30 -36.30
CA SER A 167 -9.71 -19.85 -36.45
C SER A 167 -10.62 -20.86 -37.21
N GLU A 168 -10.02 -21.72 -38.03
CA GLU A 168 -10.73 -22.74 -38.80
C GLU A 168 -10.87 -24.06 -38.03
N ILE A 169 -10.21 -24.18 -36.88
CA ILE A 169 -10.25 -25.42 -36.08
C ILE A 169 -11.52 -25.47 -35.24
N SER A 170 -12.23 -26.60 -35.33
CA SER A 170 -13.34 -26.93 -34.45
C SER A 170 -12.85 -27.52 -33.12
N HIS A 171 -12.05 -28.58 -33.21
CA HIS A 171 -11.40 -29.22 -32.04
C HIS A 171 -10.13 -29.96 -32.46
N ILE A 172 -9.31 -30.28 -31.46
CA ILE A 172 -8.06 -31.02 -31.62
C ILE A 172 -8.12 -32.24 -30.73
N VAL A 173 -7.98 -33.42 -31.32
CA VAL A 173 -7.84 -34.68 -30.58
C VAL A 173 -6.35 -35.00 -30.47
N VAL A 174 -5.84 -35.10 -29.25
CA VAL A 174 -4.47 -35.49 -28.98
C VAL A 174 -4.43 -36.98 -28.69
N ARG A 175 -3.60 -37.72 -29.40
CA ARG A 175 -3.44 -39.17 -29.15
C ARG A 175 -2.67 -39.41 -27.86
N GLY A 176 -3.22 -40.19 -26.95
CA GLY A 176 -2.65 -40.52 -25.64
C GLY A 176 -3.02 -39.53 -24.53
N GLU A 177 -2.73 -39.90 -23.29
CA GLU A 177 -3.00 -39.10 -22.11
C GLU A 177 -1.93 -38.02 -21.90
N ILE A 178 -2.35 -36.82 -21.48
CA ILE A 178 -1.46 -35.71 -21.11
C ILE A 178 -1.57 -35.50 -19.60
N ALA A 179 -0.85 -36.30 -18.83
CA ALA A 179 -0.82 -36.16 -17.38
C ALA A 179 0.10 -35.02 -16.91
N LYS A 180 1.20 -34.77 -17.64
CA LYS A 180 2.23 -33.80 -17.29
C LYS A 180 2.65 -32.94 -18.48
N ILE A 181 3.08 -31.72 -18.21
CA ILE A 181 3.64 -30.79 -19.19
C ILE A 181 4.99 -30.26 -18.72
N LYS A 182 5.84 -29.90 -19.67
CA LYS A 182 7.10 -29.19 -19.38
C LYS A 182 6.87 -27.69 -19.37
N VAL A 183 7.17 -27.06 -18.25
CA VAL A 183 7.12 -25.60 -18.10
C VAL A 183 8.49 -25.06 -17.71
N LYS A 184 8.82 -23.87 -18.19
CA LYS A 184 10.02 -23.18 -17.70
C LYS A 184 9.66 -22.52 -16.37
N LYS A 185 10.32 -22.97 -15.29
CA LYS A 185 10.21 -22.40 -13.95
C LYS A 185 11.54 -21.76 -13.58
N GLN A 186 11.49 -20.57 -13.00
CA GLN A 186 12.67 -19.96 -12.40
C GLN A 186 12.89 -20.61 -11.03
N VAL A 187 14.13 -20.99 -10.75
CA VAL A 187 14.55 -21.53 -9.47
C VAL A 187 15.75 -20.76 -8.95
N MET A 188 15.83 -20.59 -7.64
CA MET A 188 16.96 -19.94 -7.00
C MET A 188 17.97 -21.01 -6.57
N MET A 189 19.21 -20.82 -6.96
CA MET A 189 20.32 -21.72 -6.66
C MET A 189 21.28 -21.01 -5.71
N PHE A 190 21.75 -21.74 -4.70
CA PHE A 190 22.75 -21.30 -3.75
C PHE A 190 23.99 -22.18 -3.85
N ASP A 191 25.11 -21.62 -4.30
CA ASP A 191 26.42 -22.28 -4.26
C ASP A 191 27.07 -21.95 -2.92
N VAL A 192 27.20 -22.97 -2.05
CA VAL A 192 27.59 -22.83 -0.64
C VAL A 192 28.96 -23.41 -0.40
N LYS A 193 29.85 -22.63 0.22
CA LYS A 193 31.21 -23.07 0.63
C LYS A 193 31.47 -22.67 2.07
N GLY A 194 32.09 -23.54 2.84
CA GLY A 194 32.40 -23.30 4.26
C GLY A 194 31.23 -23.58 5.19
N ALA A 195 30.22 -24.35 4.76
CA ALA A 195 29.09 -24.73 5.61
C ALA A 195 29.48 -25.76 6.68
N SER A 196 28.88 -25.60 7.86
CA SER A 196 28.88 -26.56 8.97
C SER A 196 27.52 -27.27 9.07
N LYS A 197 27.39 -28.28 9.96
CA LYS A 197 26.12 -29.00 10.15
C LYS A 197 24.96 -28.16 10.64
N GLU A 198 25.22 -26.99 11.24
CA GLU A 198 24.20 -26.09 11.79
C GLU A 198 24.04 -24.82 10.97
N SER A 199 24.78 -24.71 9.86
CA SER A 199 24.73 -23.52 9.01
C SER A 199 23.33 -23.30 8.41
N LYS A 200 22.95 -22.05 8.27
CA LYS A 200 21.69 -21.62 7.66
C LYS A 200 21.91 -20.48 6.69
N ILE A 201 21.06 -20.43 5.70
CA ILE A 201 20.88 -19.25 4.87
C ILE A 201 19.64 -18.53 5.40
N PHE A 202 19.78 -17.30 5.86
CA PHE A 202 18.66 -16.43 6.19
C PHE A 202 18.38 -15.54 5.00
N ILE A 203 17.10 -15.41 4.67
CA ILE A 203 16.62 -14.57 3.57
C ILE A 203 15.65 -13.56 4.16
N SER A 204 15.85 -12.28 3.86
CA SER A 204 14.95 -11.21 4.26
C SER A 204 14.59 -10.34 3.07
N TYR A 205 13.30 -9.99 2.95
CA TYR A 205 12.80 -9.14 1.87
C TYR A 205 11.43 -8.54 2.18
N LEU A 206 11.10 -7.50 1.42
CA LEU A 206 9.73 -6.99 1.34
C LEU A 206 9.00 -7.65 0.17
N THR A 207 7.76 -8.02 0.38
CA THR A 207 6.88 -8.56 -0.67
C THR A 207 5.49 -7.93 -0.61
N LYS A 208 4.69 -8.15 -1.66
CA LYS A 208 3.28 -7.74 -1.74
C LYS A 208 2.38 -8.94 -1.46
N GLY A 209 1.11 -8.67 -1.16
CA GLY A 209 0.07 -9.70 -1.07
C GLY A 209 -0.29 -10.11 0.36
N ALA A 210 0.29 -9.48 1.39
CA ALA A 210 -0.17 -9.71 2.76
C ALA A 210 -0.29 -8.39 3.53
N ALA A 211 -1.37 -8.26 4.31
CA ALA A 211 -1.70 -7.03 5.02
C ALA A 211 -2.48 -7.28 6.29
N TRP A 212 -2.49 -6.29 7.18
CA TRP A 212 -3.41 -6.24 8.28
C TRP A 212 -4.24 -4.97 8.28
N MET A 213 -5.47 -5.07 8.74
CA MET A 213 -6.43 -3.98 8.79
C MET A 213 -6.95 -3.83 10.22
N PRO A 214 -6.56 -2.74 10.93
CA PRO A 214 -7.02 -2.48 12.29
C PRO A 214 -8.47 -1.99 12.29
N SER A 215 -9.17 -2.27 13.37
CA SER A 215 -10.44 -1.64 13.74
C SER A 215 -10.58 -1.55 15.24
N TYR A 216 -11.36 -0.58 15.71
CA TYR A 216 -11.64 -0.39 17.14
C TYR A 216 -13.11 -0.50 17.45
N ASN A 217 -13.41 -1.05 18.61
CA ASN A 217 -14.74 -1.03 19.22
C ASN A 217 -14.66 -0.23 20.52
N PHE A 218 -15.33 0.91 20.54
CA PHE A 218 -15.49 1.77 21.71
C PHE A 218 -16.84 1.52 22.34
N ASN A 219 -16.84 0.97 23.55
CA ASN A 219 -18.07 0.70 24.30
C ASN A 219 -18.11 1.60 25.55
N VAL A 220 -19.09 2.49 25.55
CA VAL A 220 -19.35 3.44 26.64
C VAL A 220 -20.36 2.81 27.61
N LYS A 221 -19.95 2.64 28.86
CA LYS A 221 -20.83 2.17 29.94
C LYS A 221 -20.60 3.00 31.19
N GLY A 222 -21.59 3.81 31.57
CA GLY A 222 -21.46 4.78 32.67
C GLY A 222 -20.31 5.76 32.42
N SER A 223 -19.37 5.87 33.36
CA SER A 223 -18.18 6.72 33.29
C SER A 223 -16.95 6.05 32.62
N VAL A 224 -17.09 4.81 32.15
CA VAL A 224 -15.99 4.01 31.64
C VAL A 224 -16.12 3.82 30.13
N LEU A 225 -15.03 4.06 29.42
CA LEU A 225 -14.84 3.72 28.01
C LEU A 225 -14.00 2.44 27.95
N LYS A 226 -14.57 1.37 27.36
CA LYS A 226 -13.83 0.15 26.99
C LYS A 226 -13.42 0.26 25.53
N ILE A 227 -12.16 0.03 25.25
CA ILE A 227 -11.60 0.05 23.89
C ILE A 227 -11.05 -1.34 23.58
N GLN A 228 -11.51 -1.94 22.50
CA GLN A 228 -10.98 -3.18 21.95
C GLN A 228 -10.40 -2.89 20.57
N GLN A 229 -9.20 -3.39 20.29
CA GLN A 229 -8.59 -3.39 18.98
C GLN A 229 -8.71 -4.78 18.37
N LYS A 230 -9.14 -4.84 17.12
CA LYS A 230 -9.13 -6.03 16.26
C LYS A 230 -8.21 -5.82 15.08
N ALA A 231 -7.59 -6.89 14.62
CA ALA A 231 -6.89 -6.96 13.35
C ALA A 231 -7.62 -7.96 12.43
N ALA A 232 -7.92 -7.55 11.22
CA ALA A 232 -8.20 -8.47 10.13
C ALA A 232 -6.90 -8.65 9.34
N LEU A 233 -6.45 -9.88 9.17
CA LEU A 233 -5.29 -10.26 8.38
C LEU A 233 -5.78 -10.79 7.04
N LYS A 234 -5.07 -10.49 5.95
CA LYS A 234 -5.30 -11.06 4.65
C LYS A 234 -3.97 -11.54 4.09
N ASN A 235 -3.93 -12.80 3.65
CA ASN A 235 -2.78 -13.38 3.00
C ASN A 235 -3.14 -13.77 1.56
N GLU A 236 -2.53 -13.11 0.58
CA GLU A 236 -2.60 -13.40 -0.86
C GLU A 236 -1.18 -13.56 -1.43
N TRP A 237 -0.24 -13.90 -0.55
CA TRP A 237 1.16 -14.06 -0.92
C TRP A 237 1.52 -15.54 -1.14
N ARG A 238 1.48 -16.35 -0.12
CA ARG A 238 1.66 -17.82 -0.13
C ARG A 238 1.36 -18.44 1.24
N ASP A 239 1.29 -19.76 1.29
CA ASP A 239 1.17 -20.50 2.55
C ASP A 239 2.38 -20.28 3.45
N PHE A 240 2.12 -20.12 4.75
CA PHE A 240 3.16 -20.18 5.78
C PHE A 240 2.64 -20.89 7.03
N THR A 241 3.53 -21.58 7.72
CA THR A 241 3.20 -22.41 8.87
C THR A 241 4.06 -22.03 10.06
N ASN A 242 3.43 -21.83 11.23
CA ASN A 242 4.10 -21.57 12.50
C ASN A 242 5.16 -20.43 12.44
N ALA A 243 4.85 -19.37 11.71
CA ALA A 243 5.68 -18.16 11.61
C ALA A 243 5.31 -17.15 12.68
N GLU A 244 6.27 -16.43 13.22
CA GLU A 244 5.99 -15.31 14.12
C GLU A 244 5.44 -14.14 13.32
N VAL A 245 4.25 -13.64 13.68
CA VAL A 245 3.59 -12.57 12.94
C VAL A 245 3.59 -11.28 13.73
N PHE A 246 4.03 -10.21 13.06
CA PHE A 246 4.05 -8.85 13.58
C PHE A 246 3.08 -7.96 12.83
N LEU A 247 2.26 -7.23 13.58
CA LEU A 247 1.46 -6.13 13.05
C LEU A 247 2.29 -4.85 13.12
N ILE A 248 2.58 -4.28 11.96
CA ILE A 248 3.46 -3.11 11.88
C ILE A 248 2.61 -1.85 11.72
N SER A 249 2.74 -0.95 12.69
CA SER A 249 2.15 0.38 12.69
C SER A 249 3.22 1.43 12.47
N GLY A 250 2.91 2.48 11.72
CA GLY A 250 3.84 3.52 11.34
C GLY A 250 3.89 3.72 9.81
N PHE A 251 4.82 4.54 9.35
CA PHE A 251 4.93 4.94 7.95
C PHE A 251 6.36 4.77 7.44
N PRO A 252 6.81 3.54 7.17
CA PRO A 252 8.09 3.37 6.52
C PRO A 252 8.02 3.99 5.12
N SER A 253 9.04 4.74 4.76
CA SER A 253 9.19 5.23 3.39
C SER A 253 9.71 4.10 2.52
N ILE A 254 8.83 3.48 1.73
CA ILE A 254 9.18 2.41 0.78
C ILE A 254 9.07 2.98 -0.62
N LYS A 255 10.12 3.65 -1.06
CA LYS A 255 10.13 4.41 -2.32
C LYS A 255 9.89 3.55 -3.56
N TYR A 256 10.36 2.31 -3.56
CA TYR A 256 10.30 1.40 -4.71
C TYR A 256 9.29 0.26 -4.54
N ALA A 257 8.26 0.45 -3.71
CA ALA A 257 7.24 -0.57 -3.42
C ALA A 257 6.53 -1.13 -4.67
N HIS A 258 6.47 -0.36 -5.76
CA HIS A 258 5.82 -0.73 -7.01
C HIS A 258 6.75 -1.45 -7.98
N ILE A 259 8.06 -1.52 -7.71
CA ILE A 259 9.08 -2.11 -8.58
C ILE A 259 9.45 -3.50 -8.07
N ASP A 260 9.32 -4.49 -8.92
CA ASP A 260 9.74 -5.85 -8.62
C ASP A 260 11.26 -6.00 -8.82
N SER A 261 11.90 -6.86 -8.04
CA SER A 261 13.34 -7.07 -8.13
C SER A 261 13.75 -7.63 -9.50
N PRO A 262 14.80 -7.11 -10.15
CA PRO A 262 15.31 -7.68 -11.39
C PRO A 262 15.88 -9.08 -11.20
N LEU A 263 16.15 -9.50 -9.97
CA LEU A 263 16.58 -10.87 -9.65
C LEU A 263 15.50 -11.90 -10.01
N THR A 264 14.22 -11.52 -9.87
CA THR A 264 13.07 -12.41 -10.09
C THR A 264 12.20 -11.97 -11.25
N ASN A 265 12.43 -10.77 -11.79
CA ASN A 265 11.74 -10.30 -12.98
C ASN A 265 12.37 -10.93 -14.23
N SER A 266 11.57 -11.57 -15.07
CA SER A 266 12.03 -12.25 -16.28
C SER A 266 12.49 -11.29 -17.39
N SER A 267 12.18 -9.99 -17.31
CA SER A 267 12.44 -9.00 -18.35
C SER A 267 13.09 -7.72 -17.81
N LEU A 268 14.30 -7.43 -18.26
CA LEU A 268 14.97 -6.16 -17.99
C LEU A 268 14.17 -4.95 -18.55
N SER A 269 13.50 -5.12 -19.68
CA SER A 269 12.66 -4.09 -20.27
C SER A 269 11.51 -3.72 -19.32
N SER A 270 10.81 -4.71 -18.74
CA SER A 270 9.76 -4.48 -17.75
C SER A 270 10.30 -3.76 -16.52
N PHE A 271 11.45 -4.18 -16.00
CA PHE A 271 12.10 -3.54 -14.87
C PHE A 271 12.42 -2.06 -15.14
N PHE A 272 13.06 -1.75 -16.28
CA PHE A 272 13.38 -0.37 -16.64
C PHE A 272 12.14 0.48 -16.91
N THR A 273 11.08 -0.11 -17.47
CA THR A 273 9.80 0.58 -17.64
C THR A 273 9.19 0.96 -16.28
N GLN A 274 9.17 0.05 -15.32
CA GLN A 274 8.72 0.34 -13.95
C GLN A 274 9.59 1.41 -13.27
N LEU A 275 10.91 1.34 -13.44
CA LEU A 275 11.85 2.31 -12.86
C LEU A 275 11.69 3.72 -13.47
N ASN A 276 11.46 3.81 -14.77
CA ASN A 276 11.26 5.08 -15.47
C ASN A 276 9.90 5.70 -15.19
N SER A 277 8.84 4.90 -15.06
CA SER A 277 7.52 5.39 -14.64
C SER A 277 7.55 6.00 -13.24
N ALA A 278 8.43 5.53 -12.37
CA ALA A 278 8.68 6.12 -11.06
C ALA A 278 9.33 7.51 -11.11
N ARG A 279 10.06 7.84 -12.19
CA ARG A 279 10.70 9.17 -12.36
C ARG A 279 9.76 10.24 -12.90
N GLY A 280 8.76 9.84 -13.71
CA GLY A 280 7.87 10.76 -14.44
C GLY A 280 6.59 11.16 -13.73
N ASN A 281 6.11 10.38 -12.78
CA ASN A 281 4.85 10.65 -12.08
C ASN A 281 5.01 10.52 -10.56
N ASN A 282 5.24 11.65 -9.90
CA ASN A 282 5.16 11.76 -8.44
C ASN A 282 3.77 11.40 -7.87
N SER A 283 2.77 11.14 -8.73
CA SER A 283 1.37 10.97 -8.33
C SER A 283 0.94 9.52 -8.10
N GLN A 284 1.51 8.52 -8.78
CA GLN A 284 1.01 7.14 -8.66
C GLN A 284 1.78 6.26 -7.66
N SER A 285 3.09 6.44 -7.50
CA SER A 285 3.83 5.78 -6.41
C SER A 285 3.45 6.32 -5.03
N SER A 286 2.95 7.57 -5.01
CA SER A 286 2.38 8.18 -3.82
C SER A 286 0.98 7.67 -3.48
N LEU A 287 0.23 7.02 -4.41
CA LEU A 287 -1.13 6.57 -4.12
C LEU A 287 -1.18 5.46 -3.08
N ILE A 288 -0.29 4.49 -3.12
CA ILE A 288 -0.20 3.46 -2.07
C ILE A 288 0.34 4.05 -0.77
N THR A 289 1.28 5.00 -0.85
CA THR A 289 1.88 5.67 0.31
C THR A 289 1.04 6.86 0.78
N GLN A 290 0.49 7.69 -0.13
CA GLN A 290 -0.30 8.89 0.19
C GLN A 290 -1.70 8.59 0.69
N ASN A 291 -2.40 7.60 0.16
CA ASN A 291 -3.69 7.22 0.74
C ASN A 291 -3.53 6.75 2.19
N THR A 292 -2.45 6.04 2.52
CA THR A 292 -2.15 5.64 3.88
C THR A 292 -1.73 6.83 4.76
N ILE A 293 -0.98 7.80 4.22
CA ILE A 293 -0.56 9.02 4.94
C ILE A 293 -1.73 9.99 5.14
N SER A 294 -2.59 10.17 4.14
CA SER A 294 -3.78 11.02 4.25
C SER A 294 -4.78 10.48 5.26
N PHE A 295 -4.92 9.16 5.36
CA PHE A 295 -5.77 8.53 6.37
C PHE A 295 -5.19 8.53 7.78
N ASN A 296 -3.90 8.77 7.95
CA ASN A 296 -3.23 8.69 9.25
C ASN A 296 -3.01 10.05 9.92
N ARG A 297 -3.16 11.15 9.22
CA ARG A 297 -3.18 12.49 9.84
C ARG A 297 -4.60 12.99 9.92
N ALA A 298 -5.04 13.35 11.14
CA ALA A 298 -6.21 14.19 11.27
C ALA A 298 -5.97 15.47 10.47
N PRO A 299 -6.94 15.98 9.71
CA PRO A 299 -6.81 17.25 8.97
C PRO A 299 -6.41 18.44 9.84
N ASN A 300 -6.48 18.29 11.16
CA ASN A 300 -6.13 19.30 12.17
C ASN A 300 -5.41 18.67 13.38
N ALA A 301 -4.62 17.61 13.17
CA ALA A 301 -3.80 17.07 14.24
C ALA A 301 -2.78 18.14 14.67
N ASP A 302 -2.81 18.50 15.93
CA ASP A 302 -1.85 19.42 16.53
C ASP A 302 -0.42 18.97 16.22
N SER A 303 0.29 19.72 15.38
CA SER A 303 1.70 19.52 15.09
C SER A 303 2.59 19.85 16.30
N ASP A 304 2.00 20.30 17.40
CA ASP A 304 2.74 20.71 18.62
C ASP A 304 2.88 19.62 19.68
N ARG A 305 2.41 18.42 19.44
CA ARG A 305 2.81 17.34 20.34
C ARG A 305 4.27 17.04 20.04
N LYS A 306 5.17 17.63 20.82
CA LYS A 306 6.54 17.12 20.97
C LYS A 306 6.41 15.62 21.19
N LEU A 307 6.80 14.85 20.18
CA LEU A 307 7.01 13.42 20.30
C LEU A 307 8.07 13.21 21.38
N VAL A 308 7.63 12.96 22.60
CA VAL A 308 8.55 12.49 23.65
C VAL A 308 8.78 11.03 23.31
N LEU A 309 9.73 10.81 22.41
CA LEU A 309 10.26 9.50 22.06
C LEU A 309 11.12 9.02 23.24
N LYS A 310 10.54 8.20 24.11
CA LYS A 310 11.31 7.27 24.93
C LYS A 310 11.20 5.90 24.26
N GLY A 311 12.25 5.49 23.58
CA GLY A 311 12.44 4.15 23.02
C GLY A 311 12.40 4.11 21.48
N GLU A 312 13.45 3.57 20.91
CA GLU A 312 13.72 3.27 19.52
C GLU A 312 13.39 4.35 18.47
N SER A 313 14.39 4.80 17.77
CA SER A 313 14.49 6.03 16.97
C SER A 313 13.59 6.12 15.73
N ASN A 314 12.65 5.20 15.54
CA ASN A 314 11.77 5.16 14.38
C ASN A 314 10.30 5.10 14.82
N ASP A 315 9.43 5.90 14.22
CA ASP A 315 7.97 5.91 14.42
C ASP A 315 7.28 4.64 13.86
N ILE A 316 7.95 3.49 13.93
CA ILE A 316 7.48 2.18 13.46
C ILE A 316 7.38 1.26 14.68
N TYR A 317 6.19 0.70 14.88
CA TYR A 317 5.89 -0.17 16.01
C TYR A 317 5.56 -1.59 15.53
N TYR A 318 6.28 -2.56 16.06
CA TYR A 318 6.05 -4.00 15.84
C TYR A 318 5.25 -4.56 17.01
N HIS A 319 4.07 -5.06 16.73
CA HIS A 319 3.22 -5.74 17.69
C HIS A 319 3.14 -7.22 17.35
N SER A 320 3.83 -8.07 18.11
CA SER A 320 3.76 -9.53 17.91
C SER A 320 2.40 -10.05 18.32
N ILE A 321 1.81 -10.88 17.47
CA ILE A 321 0.57 -11.62 17.75
C ILE A 321 0.84 -13.12 17.95
N GLY A 322 2.13 -13.49 18.08
CA GLY A 322 2.58 -14.85 18.27
C GLY A 322 2.78 -15.62 16.97
N ARG A 323 2.93 -16.93 17.10
CA ARG A 323 3.11 -17.81 15.95
C ARG A 323 1.79 -18.29 15.40
N ILE A 324 1.56 -18.06 14.13
CA ILE A 324 0.36 -18.49 13.42
C ILE A 324 0.71 -19.13 12.07
N SER A 325 -0.29 -19.78 11.49
CA SER A 325 -0.23 -20.35 10.13
C SER A 325 -1.36 -19.75 9.31
N MET A 326 -1.11 -19.42 8.06
CA MET A 326 -2.13 -18.96 7.11
C MET A 326 -1.87 -19.53 5.73
N LYS A 327 -2.94 -19.88 5.02
CA LYS A 327 -2.89 -20.29 3.61
C LYS A 327 -2.98 -19.08 2.69
N ASP A 328 -2.53 -19.26 1.45
CA ASP A 328 -2.80 -18.33 0.37
C ASP A 328 -4.32 -18.17 0.17
N GLY A 329 -4.78 -16.92 0.02
CA GLY A 329 -6.20 -16.55 -0.04
C GLY A 329 -6.90 -16.45 1.31
N GLU A 330 -6.31 -16.88 2.42
CA GLU A 330 -6.94 -16.90 3.74
C GLU A 330 -7.10 -15.50 4.35
N SER A 331 -8.16 -15.33 5.12
CA SER A 331 -8.40 -14.16 5.96
C SER A 331 -8.64 -14.59 7.39
N MET A 332 -8.03 -13.89 8.35
CA MET A 332 -8.15 -14.16 9.77
C MET A 332 -8.54 -12.89 10.51
N ALA A 333 -9.41 -12.98 11.51
CA ALA A 333 -9.73 -11.86 12.39
C ALA A 333 -9.45 -12.23 13.84
N LEU A 334 -8.73 -11.36 14.55
CA LEU A 334 -8.39 -11.59 15.95
C LEU A 334 -8.44 -10.30 16.77
N GLN A 335 -8.70 -10.42 18.07
CA GLN A 335 -8.56 -9.31 19.00
C GLN A 335 -7.09 -9.18 19.41
N THR A 336 -6.51 -8.00 19.17
CA THR A 336 -5.08 -7.74 19.44
C THR A 336 -4.85 -7.02 20.75
N ALA A 337 -5.81 -6.22 21.18
CA ALA A 337 -5.71 -5.50 22.44
C ALA A 337 -7.08 -5.16 23.02
N ALA A 338 -7.11 -5.00 24.36
CA ALA A 338 -8.24 -4.45 25.08
C ALA A 338 -7.74 -3.52 26.20
N GLY A 339 -8.46 -2.42 26.42
CA GLY A 339 -8.16 -1.46 27.47
C GLY A 339 -9.43 -0.77 27.96
N LYS A 340 -9.32 -0.11 29.10
CA LYS A 340 -10.40 0.69 29.69
C LYS A 340 -9.83 1.97 30.27
N GLY A 341 -10.64 3.03 30.27
CA GLY A 341 -10.24 4.30 30.86
C GLY A 341 -11.44 5.22 31.11
N ALA A 342 -11.19 6.30 31.80
CA ALA A 342 -12.17 7.37 31.93
C ALA A 342 -12.28 8.13 30.60
N TYR A 343 -13.44 8.72 30.35
CA TYR A 343 -13.69 9.58 29.20
C TYR A 343 -14.57 10.77 29.59
N LYS A 344 -14.58 11.78 28.72
CA LYS A 344 -15.52 12.90 28.80
C LYS A 344 -16.31 12.99 27.50
N ARG A 345 -17.60 13.25 27.59
CA ARG A 345 -18.39 13.68 26.43
C ARG A 345 -18.16 15.17 26.22
N ILE A 346 -17.85 15.53 25.01
CA ILE A 346 -17.63 16.92 24.60
C ILE A 346 -18.37 17.17 23.30
N VAL A 347 -18.59 18.43 22.99
CA VAL A 347 -19.02 18.87 21.65
C VAL A 347 -17.82 19.51 20.95
N GLN A 348 -17.51 19.08 19.75
CA GLN A 348 -16.41 19.61 18.95
C GLN A 348 -16.95 20.34 17.73
N TRP A 349 -16.47 21.55 17.50
CA TRP A 349 -16.76 22.32 16.31
C TRP A 349 -15.47 22.87 15.70
N THR A 350 -15.26 22.55 14.42
CA THR A 350 -14.18 23.13 13.62
C THR A 350 -14.82 24.00 12.55
N VAL A 351 -14.55 25.30 12.60
CA VAL A 351 -15.05 26.29 11.62
C VAL A 351 -14.46 25.95 10.26
N LYS A 352 -15.32 25.74 9.27
CA LYS A 352 -14.91 25.46 7.89
C LYS A 352 -14.71 26.75 7.10
N LYS A 353 -13.76 26.76 6.17
CA LYS A 353 -13.67 27.80 5.15
C LYS A 353 -14.91 27.71 4.26
N LYS A 354 -15.56 28.86 3.98
CA LYS A 354 -16.77 28.91 3.16
C LYS A 354 -16.50 29.14 1.65
N ASN A 355 -15.24 29.06 1.20
CA ASN A 355 -14.87 29.23 -0.21
C ASN A 355 -14.97 27.90 -0.96
N TYR A 356 -16.18 27.50 -1.29
CA TYR A 356 -16.44 26.34 -2.15
C TYR A 356 -17.03 26.83 -3.47
N SER A 357 -16.68 26.16 -4.57
CA SER A 357 -17.34 26.39 -5.86
C SER A 357 -18.78 25.88 -5.84
N SER A 358 -19.64 26.47 -6.69
CA SER A 358 -21.04 26.02 -6.83
C SER A 358 -21.14 24.52 -7.20
N TYR A 359 -20.17 24.00 -7.94
CA TYR A 359 -20.07 22.58 -8.31
C TYR A 359 -19.80 21.67 -7.08
N GLU A 360 -18.88 22.06 -6.20
CA GLU A 360 -18.58 21.32 -4.97
C GLU A 360 -19.78 21.33 -4.00
N MET A 361 -20.53 22.44 -3.93
CA MET A 361 -21.74 22.54 -3.11
C MET A 361 -22.87 21.64 -3.61
N GLN A 362 -23.01 21.44 -4.94
CA GLN A 362 -24.00 20.52 -5.50
C GLN A 362 -23.72 19.05 -5.17
N GLN A 363 -22.45 18.65 -5.12
CA GLN A 363 -22.07 17.27 -4.79
C GLN A 363 -22.19 16.95 -3.29
N SER A 364 -22.16 17.95 -2.43
CA SER A 364 -22.24 17.77 -0.97
C SER A 364 -23.03 18.90 -0.32
N PRO A 365 -24.34 18.76 -0.11
CA PRO A 365 -25.21 19.78 0.45
C PRO A 365 -24.79 20.31 1.84
N ASP A 366 -24.03 19.54 2.60
CA ASP A 366 -23.45 19.91 3.90
C ASP A 366 -22.07 20.59 3.79
N LEU A 367 -21.55 20.72 2.55
CA LEU A 367 -20.30 21.42 2.31
C LEU A 367 -20.52 22.92 2.61
N GLY A 368 -19.74 23.49 3.52
CA GLY A 368 -19.88 24.88 3.92
C GLY A 368 -20.85 25.15 5.08
N LYS A 369 -21.67 24.18 5.49
CA LYS A 369 -22.44 24.28 6.73
C LYS A 369 -21.55 24.05 7.93
N ASP A 370 -21.73 24.86 8.96
CA ASP A 370 -21.11 24.64 10.26
C ASP A 370 -21.84 23.50 10.97
N ILE A 371 -21.09 22.51 11.44
CA ILE A 371 -21.63 21.32 12.09
C ILE A 371 -20.85 21.05 13.37
N ALA A 372 -21.56 20.99 14.49
CA ALA A 372 -21.04 20.51 15.76
C ALA A 372 -21.11 18.97 15.82
N TRP A 373 -20.14 18.36 16.49
CA TRP A 373 -20.03 16.92 16.65
C TRP A 373 -19.99 16.53 18.10
N ASP A 374 -20.81 15.59 18.52
CA ASP A 374 -20.57 14.86 19.76
C ASP A 374 -19.29 14.05 19.63
N ALA A 375 -18.45 14.13 20.65
CA ALA A 375 -17.14 13.47 20.64
C ALA A 375 -16.81 12.90 22.03
N LEU A 376 -15.93 11.92 22.04
CA LEU A 376 -15.34 11.34 23.24
C LEU A 376 -13.91 11.84 23.39
N SER A 377 -13.61 12.48 24.50
CA SER A 377 -12.26 12.84 24.91
C SER A 377 -11.78 11.81 25.93
N PHE A 378 -10.66 11.15 25.67
CA PHE A 378 -10.11 10.08 26.50
C PHE A 378 -8.59 10.02 26.39
N LYS A 379 -7.95 9.23 27.23
CA LYS A 379 -6.53 8.94 27.18
C LYS A 379 -6.31 7.55 26.58
N ASN A 380 -5.39 7.39 25.62
CA ASN A 380 -5.06 6.09 25.07
C ASN A 380 -4.71 5.11 26.20
N PRO A 381 -5.48 4.04 26.42
CA PRO A 381 -5.26 3.12 27.53
C PRO A 381 -4.09 2.15 27.29
N PHE A 382 -3.62 2.02 26.02
CA PHE A 382 -2.60 1.06 25.66
C PHE A 382 -1.18 1.57 25.97
N ALA A 383 -0.25 0.64 26.15
CA ALA A 383 1.17 0.92 26.26
C ALA A 383 1.85 1.24 24.91
N PHE A 384 1.11 1.08 23.82
CA PHE A 384 1.53 1.32 22.45
C PHE A 384 0.59 2.31 21.75
N PRO A 385 1.01 2.90 20.61
CA PRO A 385 0.17 3.84 19.87
C PRO A 385 -1.08 3.16 19.28
N MET A 386 -2.22 3.85 19.33
CA MET A 386 -3.37 3.49 18.52
C MET A 386 -3.11 3.95 17.09
N THR A 387 -3.12 3.02 16.15
CA THR A 387 -2.97 3.35 14.73
C THR A 387 -4.27 3.87 14.13
N THR A 388 -4.19 4.60 13.03
CA THR A 388 -5.39 5.07 12.31
C THR A 388 -6.23 3.90 11.83
N ALA A 389 -7.52 3.90 12.22
CA ALA A 389 -8.45 2.83 11.91
C ALA A 389 -9.91 3.25 12.11
N PRO A 390 -10.87 2.57 11.47
CA PRO A 390 -12.29 2.71 11.77
C PRO A 390 -12.59 2.38 13.23
N VAL A 391 -13.47 3.19 13.83
CA VAL A 391 -13.98 3.01 15.19
C VAL A 391 -15.48 2.87 15.14
N ILE A 392 -16.00 1.80 15.69
CA ILE A 392 -17.42 1.66 16.03
C ILE A 392 -17.60 2.10 17.47
N VAL A 393 -18.58 2.98 17.70
CA VAL A 393 -18.94 3.47 19.03
C VAL A 393 -20.31 2.91 19.43
N SER A 394 -20.37 2.30 20.60
CA SER A 394 -21.62 1.84 21.22
C SER A 394 -21.77 2.46 22.62
N SER A 395 -23.01 2.69 23.03
CA SER A 395 -23.35 3.19 24.36
C SER A 395 -24.45 2.30 24.93
N ASN A 396 -24.20 1.69 26.11
CA ASN A 396 -25.12 0.74 26.76
C ASN A 396 -25.63 -0.33 25.78
N GLY A 397 -24.75 -0.89 24.96
CA GLY A 397 -25.05 -1.94 23.98
C GLY A 397 -25.71 -1.45 22.67
N LYS A 398 -26.07 -0.17 22.56
CA LYS A 398 -26.68 0.39 21.36
C LYS A 398 -25.61 1.03 20.48
N PHE A 399 -25.66 0.79 19.18
CA PHE A 399 -24.81 1.46 18.19
C PHE A 399 -25.09 2.96 18.21
N VAL A 400 -24.03 3.78 18.23
CA VAL A 400 -24.12 5.23 18.24
C VAL A 400 -23.54 5.84 16.98
N GLY A 401 -22.47 5.26 16.45
CA GLY A 401 -21.84 5.76 15.23
C GLY A 401 -20.59 5.01 14.84
N GLN A 402 -20.12 5.29 13.63
CA GLN A 402 -18.84 4.82 13.09
C GLN A 402 -18.04 6.02 12.59
N GLN A 403 -16.79 6.09 12.98
CA GLN A 403 -15.89 7.19 12.62
C GLN A 403 -14.46 6.67 12.42
N MET A 404 -13.56 7.57 12.07
CA MET A 404 -12.13 7.28 11.96
C MET A 404 -11.41 7.73 13.24
N SER A 405 -10.66 6.84 13.88
CA SER A 405 -9.62 7.21 14.83
C SER A 405 -8.34 7.46 14.09
N TYR A 406 -7.65 8.52 14.42
CA TYR A 406 -6.34 8.82 13.87
C TYR A 406 -5.23 8.27 14.78
N PHE A 407 -3.98 8.40 14.35
CA PHE A 407 -2.84 7.96 15.14
C PHE A 407 -2.77 8.71 16.47
N ILE A 408 -2.70 7.96 17.56
CA ILE A 408 -2.67 8.46 18.94
C ILE A 408 -1.52 7.79 19.68
N ASN A 409 -0.53 8.55 20.10
CA ASN A 409 0.58 8.01 20.88
C ASN A 409 0.15 7.28 22.14
N SER A 410 1.01 6.40 22.64
CA SER A 410 0.79 5.73 23.94
C SER A 410 0.51 6.76 25.02
N LYS A 411 -0.52 6.51 25.84
CA LYS A 411 -0.92 7.38 26.98
C LYS A 411 -1.24 8.83 26.61
N ALA A 412 -1.37 9.18 25.33
CA ALA A 412 -1.74 10.52 24.90
C ALA A 412 -3.26 10.75 24.97
N ASP A 413 -3.65 12.03 25.14
CA ASP A 413 -5.05 12.43 25.07
C ASP A 413 -5.54 12.40 23.62
N ALA A 414 -6.78 11.99 23.44
CA ALA A 414 -7.41 11.84 22.15
C ALA A 414 -8.86 12.33 22.16
N ILE A 415 -9.32 12.74 20.98
CA ILE A 415 -10.72 13.06 20.74
C ILE A 415 -11.17 12.26 19.51
N VAL A 416 -12.26 11.51 19.68
CA VAL A 416 -12.91 10.78 18.59
C VAL A 416 -14.33 11.30 18.44
N LYS A 417 -14.66 11.82 17.25
CA LYS A 417 -16.04 12.20 16.91
C LYS A 417 -16.92 10.95 16.93
N VAL A 418 -18.18 11.12 17.26
CA VAL A 418 -19.15 10.03 17.34
C VAL A 418 -20.29 10.24 16.36
N THR A 419 -21.04 11.33 16.55
CA THR A 419 -22.20 11.67 15.71
C THR A 419 -22.36 13.18 15.60
N LYS A 420 -23.15 13.65 14.64
CA LYS A 420 -23.53 15.07 14.55
C LYS A 420 -24.35 15.46 15.80
N ALA A 421 -24.00 16.57 16.43
CA ALA A 421 -24.72 17.10 17.59
C ALA A 421 -25.91 17.96 17.12
N LEU A 422 -26.99 17.30 16.67
CA LEU A 422 -28.17 17.97 16.09
C LEU A 422 -28.90 18.92 17.05
N SER A 423 -28.66 18.78 18.33
CA SER A 423 -29.22 19.65 19.38
C SER A 423 -28.28 20.80 19.77
N VAL A 424 -27.23 21.05 18.99
CA VAL A 424 -26.30 22.17 19.19
C VAL A 424 -26.11 22.87 17.86
N ASP A 425 -26.80 24.03 17.71
CA ASP A 425 -26.64 24.85 16.52
C ASP A 425 -25.38 25.70 16.62
N VAL A 426 -24.64 25.74 15.52
CA VAL A 426 -23.41 26.53 15.41
C VAL A 426 -23.37 27.27 14.08
N GLU A 427 -22.95 28.52 14.12
CA GLU A 427 -22.84 29.38 12.95
C GLU A 427 -21.61 30.29 13.07
N HIS A 428 -20.83 30.39 12.02
CA HIS A 428 -19.68 31.27 11.93
C HIS A 428 -19.85 32.26 10.75
N ASN A 429 -19.65 33.53 11.06
CA ASN A 429 -19.58 34.60 10.08
C ASN A 429 -18.30 35.43 10.32
N ALA A 430 -17.64 35.82 9.24
CA ALA A 430 -16.51 36.74 9.29
C ALA A 430 -16.71 37.82 8.20
N TYR A 431 -16.61 39.07 8.60
CA TYR A 431 -16.84 40.22 7.73
C TYR A 431 -15.81 41.32 7.98
N GLU A 432 -15.57 42.14 6.95
CA GLU A 432 -14.72 43.31 7.05
C GLU A 432 -15.39 44.37 7.94
N ARG A 433 -14.62 44.98 8.82
CA ARG A 433 -15.11 46.10 9.64
C ARG A 433 -15.12 47.38 8.83
N GLY A 434 -16.32 47.84 8.46
CA GLY A 434 -16.51 49.09 7.68
C GLY A 434 -16.18 50.39 8.44
N ASP A 435 -16.16 50.34 9.79
CA ASP A 435 -15.77 51.45 10.68
C ASP A 435 -14.25 51.62 10.82
N VAL A 436 -13.45 50.66 10.35
CA VAL A 436 -11.98 50.71 10.36
C VAL A 436 -11.46 50.91 8.94
N LYS A 437 -10.77 52.05 8.70
CA LYS A 437 -10.21 52.34 7.37
C LYS A 437 -9.14 51.29 7.00
N ARG A 438 -9.17 50.83 5.75
CA ARG A 438 -8.11 50.02 5.16
C ARG A 438 -6.80 50.79 5.15
N GLN A 439 -5.72 50.19 5.59
CA GLN A 439 -4.39 50.77 5.55
C GLN A 439 -3.65 50.34 4.29
N ARG A 440 -3.20 51.27 3.48
CA ARG A 440 -2.33 51.00 2.34
C ARG A 440 -0.90 50.75 2.85
N ILE A 441 -0.33 49.66 2.44
CA ILE A 441 1.03 49.26 2.80
C ILE A 441 1.77 48.78 1.56
N TYR A 442 3.10 48.85 1.57
CA TYR A 442 3.94 48.31 0.50
C TYR A 442 4.73 47.12 1.03
N ILE A 443 4.64 45.98 0.37
CA ILE A 443 5.35 44.78 0.74
C ILE A 443 6.07 44.27 -0.50
N PHE A 444 7.39 44.16 -0.44
CA PHE A 444 8.23 43.74 -1.57
C PHE A 444 7.93 44.51 -2.87
N GLY A 445 7.69 45.82 -2.77
CA GLY A 445 7.36 46.68 -3.91
C GLY A 445 5.91 46.57 -4.43
N SER A 446 5.11 45.67 -3.91
CA SER A 446 3.70 45.52 -4.26
C SER A 446 2.81 46.34 -3.33
N LYS A 447 1.82 47.08 -3.91
CA LYS A 447 0.81 47.80 -3.15
C LYS A 447 -0.20 46.80 -2.59
N CYS A 448 -0.36 46.76 -1.29
CA CYS A 448 -1.26 45.90 -0.55
C CYS A 448 -2.17 46.70 0.36
N GLU A 449 -3.27 46.11 0.78
CA GLU A 449 -4.19 46.69 1.76
C GLU A 449 -4.25 45.82 3.02
N LYS A 450 -4.01 46.41 4.20
CA LYS A 450 -4.25 45.76 5.48
C LYS A 450 -5.68 46.04 5.90
N ILE A 451 -6.49 44.96 6.02
CA ILE A 451 -7.93 45.02 6.26
C ILE A 451 -8.22 44.38 7.61
N THR A 452 -9.09 45.05 8.39
CA THR A 452 -9.54 44.49 9.68
C THR A 452 -10.84 43.73 9.50
N TYR A 453 -10.86 42.48 10.00
CA TYR A 453 -12.02 41.59 9.99
C TYR A 453 -12.52 41.34 11.40
N GLN A 454 -13.85 41.19 11.51
CA GLN A 454 -14.52 40.68 12.70
C GLN A 454 -15.11 39.31 12.40
N GLY A 455 -14.71 38.31 13.18
CA GLY A 455 -15.35 37.01 13.20
C GLY A 455 -16.31 36.89 14.37
N GLN A 456 -17.46 36.26 14.13
CA GLN A 456 -18.50 36.00 15.10
C GLN A 456 -18.92 34.53 15.01
N MET A 457 -18.95 33.85 16.14
CA MET A 457 -19.40 32.48 16.30
C MET A 457 -20.62 32.47 17.21
N ASN A 458 -21.76 32.05 16.68
CA ASN A 458 -23.02 31.93 17.40
C ASN A 458 -23.25 30.44 17.74
N ILE A 459 -23.55 30.17 18.98
CA ILE A 459 -23.77 28.81 19.49
C ILE A 459 -25.09 28.79 20.23
N THR A 460 -25.97 27.84 19.95
CA THR A 460 -27.20 27.59 20.70
C THR A 460 -27.20 26.14 21.18
N ASN A 461 -27.22 25.97 22.50
CA ASN A 461 -27.32 24.64 23.11
C ASN A 461 -28.81 24.40 23.46
N HIS A 462 -29.50 23.55 22.70
CA HIS A 462 -30.90 23.18 22.93
C HIS A 462 -31.05 22.03 23.93
N ARG A 463 -29.93 21.49 24.44
CA ARG A 463 -29.96 20.43 25.48
C ARG A 463 -30.32 21.02 26.84
N VAL A 464 -30.89 20.19 27.70
CA VAL A 464 -31.12 20.55 29.10
C VAL A 464 -29.78 20.64 29.86
N GLU A 465 -28.80 19.77 29.46
CA GLU A 465 -27.51 19.71 30.14
C GLU A 465 -26.52 20.71 29.53
N ASP A 466 -25.59 21.15 30.37
CA ASP A 466 -24.43 21.93 29.96
C ASP A 466 -23.52 21.11 29.05
N ILE A 467 -22.94 21.73 28.07
CA ILE A 467 -21.95 21.09 27.19
C ILE A 467 -20.57 21.72 27.38
N GLU A 468 -19.54 20.90 27.27
CA GLU A 468 -18.15 21.36 27.11
C GLU A 468 -17.87 21.44 25.61
N LEU A 469 -17.76 22.66 25.07
CA LEU A 469 -17.59 22.93 23.65
C LEU A 469 -16.12 23.23 23.33
N PHE A 470 -15.53 22.44 22.42
CA PHE A 470 -14.19 22.61 21.88
C PHE A 470 -14.30 23.17 20.47
N MET A 471 -13.91 24.45 20.29
CA MET A 471 -13.98 25.13 19.02
C MET A 471 -12.58 25.35 18.44
N THR A 472 -12.44 25.20 17.14
CA THR A 472 -11.23 25.55 16.40
C THR A 472 -11.60 26.44 15.22
N CYS A 473 -10.92 27.58 15.09
CA CYS A 473 -11.08 28.48 13.96
C CYS A 473 -9.71 28.84 13.38
N GLU A 474 -9.60 28.88 12.05
CA GLU A 474 -8.38 29.21 11.32
C GLU A 474 -8.64 30.36 10.36
N PHE A 475 -7.74 31.33 10.33
CA PHE A 475 -7.75 32.43 9.38
C PHE A 475 -6.33 32.83 8.96
N ASN A 476 -6.22 33.53 7.83
CA ASN A 476 -4.97 34.08 7.36
C ASN A 476 -4.85 35.52 7.82
N GLY A 477 -3.94 35.78 8.75
CA GLY A 477 -3.77 37.12 9.31
C GLY A 477 -3.26 37.11 10.75
N GLU A 478 -3.24 38.28 11.35
CA GLU A 478 -2.80 38.53 12.72
C GLU A 478 -3.96 38.80 13.64
N LEU A 479 -4.07 38.09 14.76
CA LEU A 479 -5.09 38.27 15.77
C LEU A 479 -4.89 39.63 16.49
N ILE A 480 -5.93 40.42 16.55
CA ILE A 480 -6.02 41.68 17.34
C ILE A 480 -6.57 41.36 18.73
N ASP A 481 -7.77 40.77 18.77
CA ASP A 481 -8.49 40.45 20.01
C ASP A 481 -9.39 39.24 19.85
N ALA A 482 -9.66 38.53 20.94
CA ALA A 482 -10.62 37.43 20.96
C ALA A 482 -11.22 37.23 22.34
N GLY A 483 -12.54 37.18 22.38
CA GLY A 483 -13.32 36.84 23.57
C GLY A 483 -12.99 35.40 24.06
N TYR A 484 -13.16 35.16 25.36
CA TYR A 484 -12.94 33.85 26.03
C TYR A 484 -11.51 33.34 25.94
N LYS A 485 -10.53 34.19 25.72
CA LYS A 485 -9.07 33.91 25.76
C LYS A 485 -8.69 32.56 25.11
N PRO A 486 -8.79 32.41 23.80
CA PRO A 486 -8.43 31.16 23.12
C PRO A 486 -6.92 30.89 23.19
N ALA A 487 -6.54 29.61 23.11
CA ALA A 487 -5.17 29.25 22.79
C ALA A 487 -4.88 29.63 21.33
N LYS A 488 -3.82 30.45 21.12
CA LYS A 488 -3.37 30.93 19.79
C LYS A 488 -2.17 30.11 19.33
N LYS A 489 -2.20 29.69 18.07
CA LYS A 489 -1.09 29.03 17.41
C LYS A 489 -0.88 29.62 16.01
N LEU A 490 0.37 29.86 15.64
CA LEU A 490 0.75 30.21 14.27
C LEU A 490 1.11 28.93 13.52
N LEU A 491 0.52 28.75 12.35
CA LEU A 491 0.76 27.60 11.48
C LEU A 491 1.76 27.98 10.38
N THR A 492 2.52 27.00 9.88
CA THR A 492 3.61 27.20 8.90
C THR A 492 3.12 27.36 7.46
N ASP A 493 1.90 26.94 7.17
CA ASP A 493 1.28 26.93 5.84
C ASP A 493 0.50 28.23 5.49
N GLY A 494 0.95 29.37 6.00
CA GLY A 494 0.40 30.68 5.68
C GLY A 494 0.71 31.12 4.24
N GLY A 495 -0.14 32.04 3.70
CA GLY A 495 0.11 32.66 2.41
C GLY A 495 1.32 33.61 2.42
N ARG A 496 1.70 34.11 1.22
CA ARG A 496 2.89 34.97 1.02
C ARG A 496 2.95 36.18 1.96
N TYR A 497 1.80 36.78 2.27
CA TYR A 497 1.71 38.01 3.08
C TYR A 497 1.11 37.78 4.47
N ASN A 498 0.36 36.71 4.66
CA ASN A 498 -0.35 36.48 5.92
C ASN A 498 0.10 35.16 6.54
N ARG A 499 0.39 35.19 7.84
CA ARG A 499 0.55 33.95 8.61
C ARG A 499 -0.82 33.33 8.86
N LYS A 500 -0.90 32.02 8.80
CA LYS A 500 -2.12 31.30 9.16
C LYS A 500 -2.18 31.18 10.68
N THR A 501 -3.22 31.74 11.27
CA THR A 501 -3.47 31.71 12.71
C THR A 501 -4.58 30.72 13.03
N GLN A 502 -4.37 29.87 14.03
CA GLN A 502 -5.35 28.97 14.59
C GLN A 502 -5.70 29.39 16.01
N LEU A 503 -6.99 29.51 16.30
CA LEU A 503 -7.53 29.74 17.63
C LEU A 503 -8.29 28.52 18.12
N LYS A 504 -8.11 28.18 19.40
CA LYS A 504 -8.81 27.07 20.05
C LYS A 504 -9.44 27.56 21.33
N TRP A 505 -10.73 27.31 21.47
CA TRP A 505 -11.51 27.59 22.68
C TRP A 505 -11.97 26.31 23.32
N LYS A 506 -12.06 26.36 24.64
CA LYS A 506 -12.70 25.38 25.47
C LYS A 506 -13.66 26.10 26.39
N ILE A 507 -14.97 26.00 26.10
CA ILE A 507 -16.01 26.81 26.76
C ILE A 507 -17.12 25.89 27.25
N ARG A 508 -17.63 26.16 28.44
CA ARG A 508 -18.87 25.55 28.93
C ARG A 508 -20.05 26.38 28.49
N VAL A 509 -21.00 25.77 27.80
CA VAL A 509 -22.25 26.39 27.36
C VAL A 509 -23.40 25.79 28.14
N LYS A 510 -24.14 26.62 28.87
CA LYS A 510 -25.26 26.17 29.72
C LYS A 510 -26.37 25.55 28.86
N GLY A 511 -27.12 24.63 29.45
CA GLY A 511 -28.32 24.07 28.86
C GLY A 511 -29.35 25.15 28.52
N GLY A 512 -30.02 25.03 27.37
CA GLY A 512 -31.02 26.00 26.89
C GLY A 512 -30.48 27.39 26.56
N SER A 513 -29.17 27.64 26.53
CA SER A 513 -28.59 28.97 26.38
C SER A 513 -27.98 29.22 25.00
N LYS A 514 -27.84 30.53 24.69
CA LYS A 514 -27.11 31.02 23.51
C LYS A 514 -25.82 31.67 23.97
N LEU A 515 -24.76 31.48 23.16
CA LEU A 515 -23.45 32.07 23.38
C LEU A 515 -22.93 32.67 22.07
N THR A 516 -22.40 33.88 22.13
CA THR A 516 -21.69 34.52 21.01
C THR A 516 -20.24 34.76 21.39
N VAL A 517 -19.32 34.23 20.57
CA VAL A 517 -17.87 34.46 20.70
C VAL A 517 -17.44 35.35 19.54
N LYS A 518 -16.82 36.50 19.85
CA LYS A 518 -16.29 37.45 18.85
C LYS A 518 -14.77 37.45 18.87
N TYR A 519 -14.16 37.68 17.71
CA TYR A 519 -12.72 37.86 17.57
C TYR A 519 -12.43 38.83 16.41
N GLN A 520 -11.28 39.50 16.46
CA GLN A 520 -10.86 40.45 15.44
C GLN A 520 -9.45 40.12 14.97
N TYR A 521 -9.22 40.25 13.68
CA TYR A 521 -7.92 40.04 13.07
C TYR A 521 -7.67 40.94 11.87
N THR A 522 -6.42 41.19 11.54
CA THR A 522 -6.03 41.85 10.30
C THR A 522 -5.52 40.84 9.28
N SER A 523 -5.84 41.12 8.01
CA SER A 523 -5.35 40.34 6.86
C SER A 523 -4.89 41.28 5.77
N ILE A 524 -3.82 40.92 5.05
CA ILE A 524 -3.26 41.70 3.95
C ILE A 524 -3.75 41.09 2.65
N LYS A 525 -4.31 41.96 1.78
CA LYS A 525 -4.76 41.64 0.42
C LYS A 525 -4.02 42.42 -0.62
#